data_7460ea6f7c01b383aa43f0f570603fed
#
_entry.id   7460ea6f7c01b383aa43f0f570603fed
#
_cell.length_a   1.000
_cell.length_b   1.000
_cell.length_c   1.000
_cell.angle_alpha   90.00
_cell.angle_beta   90.00
_cell.angle_gamma   90.00
#
_symmetry.space_group_name_H-M   'P 1'
#
loop_
_entity.id
_entity.type
_entity.pdbx_description
1 polymer ?
#
loop_
_entity_poly.entity_id
_entity_poly.type
_entity_poly.pdbx_seq_one_letter_code
_entity_poly.pdbx_strand_id
1 'polypeptide(L)'
;MTALPANTSTTEHTSGHLAGGVLGLPSVLFCIVTGAAPLAAMLFNVPVATLGGGYASPAAFIVATVALTIFSVGYIEMARRVTSAGGFYTFVSRGLGRVPGLGSGLLIAVCYVVFSAAVLGVMGYFAATTMASLTGIDLPAWVYMVIGLVLMSMFAYFHIEFTAKVLGVLLIGEVLVLLIMAIGIFAVGGAEGFSLAPLNPVNIFNNDAAIGVFGTGAAGIALFAAFWSWVGFEMAPNYAEETRDPHKIAKTATYGSVIGLGVFYVIISYAYVTGWGLTGSATAVQSQFAGDIASAFYPLTDRYVGSWATVLMEILIVTGSFACAMSFYNTSARYLFALGREGVLPGALARTSKRQSPAAASMTVTAIVALYCLAFVIYDPSTEGALLKLGTWSPLLGVLGILAVQALVSIAIIRYFLTSGKSDFHWWTTLVAPLIGFAAMAVACVLLVANRGDLSGAADAVYIEILPWVVLVVFLIGMAVAAYLRSSAPDRYARIGQFEMTEPADPGQQTEKTTGAQA
;
A
#
# COMPACT_ATOMS: atom_id res chain seq x y z
N MET A 1 -62.08 27.10 -4.54
CA MET A 1 -60.68 27.43 -4.20
C MET A 1 -60.13 26.36 -3.28
N THR A 2 -59.57 25.33 -3.86
CA THR A 2 -59.01 24.19 -3.15
C THR A 2 -57.49 24.35 -3.19
N ALA A 3 -56.87 24.57 -2.01
CA ALA A 3 -55.44 24.73 -1.89
C ALA A 3 -54.72 23.39 -2.11
N LEU A 4 -53.77 23.38 -3.05
CA LEU A 4 -52.82 22.29 -3.25
C LEU A 4 -51.85 22.21 -2.07
N PRO A 5 -51.49 21.00 -1.57
CA PRO A 5 -50.50 20.87 -0.53
C PRO A 5 -49.10 21.19 -1.10
N ALA A 6 -48.34 22.02 -0.36
CA ALA A 6 -46.97 22.33 -0.65
C ALA A 6 -46.11 21.07 -0.61
N ASN A 7 -45.49 20.79 -1.75
CA ASN A 7 -44.52 19.70 -1.89
C ASN A 7 -43.23 20.13 -1.20
N THR A 8 -43.07 19.79 0.10
CA THR A 8 -41.83 19.87 0.83
C THR A 8 -40.91 18.76 0.31
N SER A 9 -40.14 19.07 -0.72
CA SER A 9 -38.98 18.27 -1.10
C SER A 9 -37.97 18.28 0.05
N THR A 10 -38.13 17.39 0.99
CA THR A 10 -37.06 17.00 1.89
C THR A 10 -35.93 16.46 1.04
N THR A 11 -34.86 17.23 0.92
CA THR A 11 -33.56 16.77 0.45
C THR A 11 -33.13 15.64 1.41
N GLU A 12 -33.52 14.40 1.11
CA GLU A 12 -32.88 13.24 1.66
C GLU A 12 -31.40 13.31 1.27
N HIS A 13 -30.57 13.75 2.21
CA HIS A 13 -29.15 13.53 2.12
C HIS A 13 -28.95 12.01 2.08
N THR A 14 -28.71 11.47 0.88
CA THR A 14 -28.35 10.08 0.66
C THR A 14 -27.07 9.79 1.44
N SER A 15 -27.26 9.34 2.68
CA SER A 15 -26.18 9.07 3.62
C SER A 15 -25.64 7.66 3.41
N GLY A 16 -24.35 7.56 3.09
CA GLY A 16 -23.58 6.44 3.58
C GLY A 16 -23.32 5.26 2.64
N HIS A 17 -23.59 5.31 1.33
CA HIS A 17 -23.20 4.25 0.41
C HIS A 17 -22.22 4.74 -0.66
N LEU A 18 -21.17 3.94 -0.93
CA LEU A 18 -20.26 4.13 -2.05
C LEU A 18 -20.91 3.63 -3.35
N ALA A 19 -20.33 4.01 -4.50
CA ALA A 19 -20.85 3.61 -5.82
C ALA A 19 -20.67 2.10 -6.04
N GLY A 20 -21.72 1.30 -5.79
CA GLY A 20 -21.66 -0.15 -5.89
C GLY A 20 -21.57 -0.67 -7.33
N GLY A 21 -20.81 -1.77 -7.54
CA GLY A 21 -20.78 -2.51 -8.80
C GLY A 21 -20.10 -1.83 -9.99
N VAL A 22 -19.32 -0.76 -9.76
CA VAL A 22 -18.62 -0.01 -10.83
C VAL A 22 -17.27 -0.62 -11.20
N LEU A 23 -16.57 -1.30 -10.25
CA LEU A 23 -15.24 -1.85 -10.48
C LEU A 23 -15.28 -3.30 -10.95
N GLY A 24 -14.69 -3.56 -12.12
CA GLY A 24 -14.37 -4.90 -12.59
C GLY A 24 -12.99 -5.37 -12.15
N LEU A 25 -12.63 -6.64 -12.45
CA LEU A 25 -11.32 -7.20 -12.12
C LEU A 25 -10.12 -6.35 -12.60
N PRO A 26 -10.08 -5.83 -13.85
CA PRO A 26 -8.97 -4.99 -14.28
C PRO A 26 -8.83 -3.72 -13.44
N SER A 27 -9.95 -3.05 -13.12
CA SER A 27 -9.92 -1.82 -12.32
C SER A 27 -9.42 -2.06 -10.89
N VAL A 28 -9.84 -3.17 -10.26
CA VAL A 28 -9.36 -3.54 -8.92
C VAL A 28 -7.88 -3.89 -8.96
N LEU A 29 -7.42 -4.67 -9.95
CA LEU A 29 -6.00 -4.98 -10.13
C LEU A 29 -5.18 -3.70 -10.34
N PHE A 30 -5.64 -2.76 -11.16
CA PHE A 30 -4.95 -1.50 -11.35
C PHE A 30 -4.87 -0.67 -10.06
N CYS A 31 -5.94 -0.60 -9.27
CA CYS A 31 -5.90 0.10 -7.97
C CYS A 31 -4.85 -0.51 -7.03
N ILE A 32 -4.78 -1.85 -6.95
CA ILE A 32 -3.84 -2.58 -6.10
C ILE A 32 -2.40 -2.41 -6.59
N VAL A 33 -2.15 -2.69 -7.88
CA VAL A 33 -0.79 -2.65 -8.45
C VAL A 33 -0.27 -1.22 -8.49
N THR A 34 -1.14 -0.23 -8.70
CA THR A 34 -0.78 1.20 -8.58
C THR A 34 -0.36 1.55 -7.14
N GLY A 35 -1.02 0.97 -6.12
CA GLY A 35 -0.59 1.13 -4.73
C GLY A 35 0.80 0.55 -4.46
N ALA A 36 1.15 -0.56 -5.11
CA ALA A 36 2.48 -1.17 -5.04
C ALA A 36 3.54 -0.42 -5.88
N ALA A 37 3.12 0.51 -6.79
CA ALA A 37 3.95 1.39 -7.61
C ALA A 37 5.18 0.69 -8.22
N PRO A 38 5.04 -0.18 -9.22
CA PRO A 38 6.11 -1.06 -9.69
C PRO A 38 7.39 -0.33 -10.07
N LEU A 39 7.30 0.82 -10.74
CA LEU A 39 8.47 1.62 -11.12
C LEU A 39 9.15 2.21 -9.89
N ALA A 40 8.40 2.92 -9.04
CA ALA A 40 8.95 3.55 -7.84
C ALA A 40 9.51 2.49 -6.87
N ALA A 41 8.81 1.36 -6.69
CA ALA A 41 9.27 0.25 -5.88
C ALA A 41 10.61 -0.31 -6.40
N MET A 42 10.77 -0.51 -7.71
CA MET A 42 12.00 -1.05 -8.25
C MET A 42 13.15 -0.05 -8.20
N LEU A 43 12.92 1.20 -8.60
CA LEU A 43 13.96 2.24 -8.61
C LEU A 43 14.47 2.56 -7.19
N PHE A 44 13.63 2.41 -6.18
CA PHE A 44 13.99 2.68 -4.78
C PHE A 44 14.40 1.41 -4.01
N ASN A 45 13.54 0.39 -4.02
CA ASN A 45 13.74 -0.77 -3.13
C ASN A 45 14.78 -1.76 -3.65
N VAL A 46 15.05 -1.86 -4.97
CA VAL A 46 16.12 -2.74 -5.47
C VAL A 46 17.50 -2.22 -5.05
N PRO A 47 17.82 -0.92 -5.21
CA PRO A 47 19.05 -0.35 -4.64
C PRO A 47 19.17 -0.56 -3.13
N VAL A 48 18.11 -0.28 -2.35
CA VAL A 48 18.12 -0.52 -0.89
C VAL A 48 18.33 -2.00 -0.57
N ALA A 49 17.65 -2.91 -1.27
CA ALA A 49 17.86 -4.35 -1.10
C ALA A 49 19.29 -4.76 -1.46
N THR A 50 19.90 -4.11 -2.45
CA THR A 50 21.29 -4.36 -2.86
C THR A 50 22.30 -3.82 -1.84
N LEU A 51 22.00 -2.71 -1.16
CA LEU A 51 22.83 -2.25 -0.03
C LEU A 51 22.87 -3.28 1.11
N GLY A 52 21.76 -3.98 1.37
CA GLY A 52 21.68 -5.00 2.41
C GLY A 52 22.08 -6.40 1.97
N GLY A 53 21.71 -6.80 0.76
CA GLY A 53 21.87 -8.16 0.23
C GLY A 53 22.90 -8.31 -0.89
N GLY A 54 23.57 -7.22 -1.29
CA GLY A 54 24.50 -7.24 -2.41
C GLY A 54 23.85 -7.79 -3.69
N TYR A 55 24.60 -8.61 -4.43
CA TYR A 55 24.08 -9.27 -5.63
C TYR A 55 22.91 -10.24 -5.34
N ALA A 56 22.69 -10.66 -4.09
CA ALA A 56 21.59 -11.55 -3.72
C ALA A 56 20.25 -10.81 -3.48
N SER A 57 20.16 -9.51 -3.76
CA SER A 57 18.91 -8.75 -3.66
C SER A 57 17.71 -9.41 -4.38
N PRO A 58 17.82 -10.05 -5.58
CA PRO A 58 16.70 -10.76 -6.20
C PRO A 58 16.13 -11.89 -5.35
N ALA A 59 16.99 -12.60 -4.61
CA ALA A 59 16.55 -13.66 -3.72
C ALA A 59 15.70 -13.13 -2.55
N ALA A 60 15.92 -11.90 -2.07
CA ALA A 60 15.07 -11.28 -1.06
C ALA A 60 13.64 -11.07 -1.59
N PHE A 61 13.49 -10.68 -2.86
CA PHE A 61 12.17 -10.59 -3.52
C PHE A 61 11.52 -11.95 -3.70
N ILE A 62 12.29 -13.03 -3.96
CA ILE A 62 11.76 -14.41 -3.98
C ILE A 62 11.21 -14.78 -2.60
N VAL A 63 11.97 -14.55 -1.53
CA VAL A 63 11.54 -14.86 -0.16
C VAL A 63 10.27 -14.10 0.20
N ALA A 64 10.22 -12.79 -0.08
CA ALA A 64 9.03 -11.98 0.17
C ALA A 64 7.83 -12.46 -0.65
N THR A 65 8.01 -12.80 -1.94
CA THR A 65 6.95 -13.36 -2.80
C THR A 65 6.35 -14.63 -2.19
N VAL A 66 7.20 -15.56 -1.78
CA VAL A 66 6.75 -16.84 -1.20
C VAL A 66 6.02 -16.60 0.12
N ALA A 67 6.58 -15.77 1.01
CA ALA A 67 5.98 -15.46 2.30
C ALA A 67 4.60 -14.80 2.15
N LEU A 68 4.47 -13.80 1.27
CA LEU A 68 3.22 -13.09 1.04
C LEU A 68 2.19 -13.93 0.27
N THR A 69 2.64 -14.82 -0.62
CA THR A 69 1.75 -15.79 -1.28
C THR A 69 1.16 -16.75 -0.24
N ILE A 70 1.95 -17.25 0.70
CA ILE A 70 1.48 -18.12 1.78
C ILE A 70 0.53 -17.35 2.71
N PHE A 71 0.86 -16.12 3.11
CA PHE A 71 -0.03 -15.25 3.86
C PHE A 71 -1.38 -15.07 3.16
N SER A 72 -1.36 -14.84 1.83
CA SER A 72 -2.55 -14.60 1.02
C SER A 72 -3.51 -15.79 1.00
N VAL A 73 -3.04 -17.03 1.24
CA VAL A 73 -3.90 -18.22 1.30
C VAL A 73 -4.97 -18.07 2.38
N GLY A 74 -4.58 -17.78 3.61
CA GLY A 74 -5.52 -17.58 4.71
C GLY A 74 -6.31 -16.26 4.58
N TYR A 75 -5.65 -15.21 4.10
CA TYR A 75 -6.25 -13.91 3.88
C TYR A 75 -7.46 -13.98 2.92
N ILE A 76 -7.32 -14.69 1.81
CA ILE A 76 -8.39 -14.88 0.82
C ILE A 76 -9.53 -15.73 1.39
N GLU A 77 -9.24 -16.77 2.18
CA GLU A 77 -10.29 -17.55 2.83
C GLU A 77 -11.13 -16.70 3.76
N MET A 78 -10.51 -15.79 4.52
CA MET A 78 -11.24 -14.83 5.36
C MET A 78 -12.02 -13.82 4.52
N ALA A 79 -11.43 -13.26 3.46
CA ALA A 79 -12.07 -12.31 2.56
C ALA A 79 -13.31 -12.88 1.85
N ARG A 80 -13.35 -14.19 1.61
CA ARG A 80 -14.52 -14.88 1.04
C ARG A 80 -15.67 -15.03 2.02
N ARG A 81 -15.42 -14.96 3.32
CA ARG A 81 -16.45 -15.12 4.38
C ARG A 81 -16.89 -13.78 4.94
N VAL A 82 -16.01 -12.81 4.92
CA VAL A 82 -16.23 -11.49 5.51
C VAL A 82 -16.05 -10.43 4.42
N THR A 83 -17.16 -10.08 3.78
CA THR A 83 -17.19 -9.06 2.72
C THR A 83 -17.43 -7.69 3.33
N SER A 84 -16.40 -6.87 3.43
CA SER A 84 -16.51 -5.52 4.00
C SER A 84 -15.41 -4.63 3.47
N ALA A 85 -15.71 -3.35 3.25
CA ALA A 85 -14.73 -2.32 2.88
C ALA A 85 -13.70 -2.02 4.00
N GLY A 86 -13.88 -2.58 5.20
CA GLY A 86 -12.96 -2.41 6.32
C GLY A 86 -11.68 -3.27 6.23
N GLY A 87 -11.56 -4.19 5.26
CA GLY A 87 -10.35 -4.99 5.04
C GLY A 87 -9.80 -5.62 6.33
N PHE A 88 -8.54 -5.40 6.61
CA PHE A 88 -7.85 -5.92 7.81
C PHE A 88 -8.56 -5.61 9.13
N TYR A 89 -9.09 -4.41 9.28
CA TYR A 89 -9.85 -3.99 10.46
C TYR A 89 -11.00 -4.95 10.77
N THR A 90 -11.79 -5.27 9.76
CA THR A 90 -12.94 -6.17 9.90
C THR A 90 -12.48 -7.60 10.22
N PHE A 91 -11.39 -8.07 9.59
CA PHE A 91 -10.87 -9.42 9.83
C PHE A 91 -10.37 -9.59 11.28
N VAL A 92 -9.64 -8.60 11.79
CA VAL A 92 -9.21 -8.61 13.21
C VAL A 92 -10.42 -8.51 14.14
N SER A 93 -11.41 -7.67 13.83
CA SER A 93 -12.63 -7.53 14.63
C SER A 93 -13.42 -8.84 14.73
N ARG A 94 -13.55 -9.59 13.63
CA ARG A 94 -14.27 -10.87 13.57
C ARG A 94 -13.49 -12.02 14.21
N GLY A 95 -12.17 -12.06 14.05
CA GLY A 95 -11.34 -13.13 14.60
C GLY A 95 -10.92 -12.94 16.04
N LEU A 96 -10.46 -11.74 16.43
CA LEU A 96 -9.92 -11.45 17.76
C LEU A 96 -10.86 -10.65 18.64
N GLY A 97 -11.89 -10.03 18.05
CA GLY A 97 -12.86 -9.21 18.76
C GLY A 97 -12.69 -7.71 18.47
N ARG A 98 -13.71 -6.94 18.87
CA ARG A 98 -13.86 -5.53 18.51
C ARG A 98 -12.77 -4.61 19.08
N VAL A 99 -12.22 -4.94 20.25
CA VAL A 99 -11.19 -4.11 20.90
C VAL A 99 -9.89 -4.13 20.09
N PRO A 100 -9.23 -5.27 19.83
CA PRO A 100 -8.05 -5.30 18.95
C PRO A 100 -8.40 -4.93 17.49
N GLY A 101 -9.63 -5.18 17.07
CA GLY A 101 -10.13 -4.76 15.78
C GLY A 101 -10.01 -3.26 15.58
N LEU A 102 -10.57 -2.45 16.50
CA LEU A 102 -10.48 -1.00 16.38
C LEU A 102 -9.03 -0.49 16.51
N GLY A 103 -8.20 -1.16 17.34
CA GLY A 103 -6.76 -0.91 17.39
C GLY A 103 -6.11 -1.03 16.01
N SER A 104 -6.38 -2.14 15.32
CA SER A 104 -5.89 -2.39 13.96
C SER A 104 -6.44 -1.39 12.95
N GLY A 105 -7.74 -1.04 13.05
CA GLY A 105 -8.38 -0.09 12.14
C GLY A 105 -7.79 1.30 12.21
N LEU A 106 -7.54 1.80 13.43
CA LEU A 106 -6.91 3.11 13.61
C LEU A 106 -5.44 3.09 13.13
N LEU A 107 -4.70 2.04 13.47
CA LEU A 107 -3.30 1.90 13.05
C LEU A 107 -3.17 1.86 11.53
N ILE A 108 -3.97 1.07 10.84
CA ILE A 108 -3.96 0.97 9.37
C ILE A 108 -4.35 2.31 8.72
N ALA A 109 -5.35 3.01 9.25
CA ALA A 109 -5.73 4.32 8.74
C ALA A 109 -4.56 5.32 8.82
N VAL A 110 -3.86 5.34 9.96
CA VAL A 110 -2.65 6.18 10.14
C VAL A 110 -1.54 5.76 9.16
N CYS A 111 -1.28 4.46 9.02
CA CYS A 111 -0.24 3.95 8.10
C CYS A 111 -0.49 4.41 6.66
N TYR A 112 -1.71 4.28 6.15
CA TYR A 112 -2.01 4.70 4.77
C TYR A 112 -1.96 6.22 4.57
N VAL A 113 -2.35 7.02 5.57
CA VAL A 113 -2.15 8.48 5.53
C VAL A 113 -0.67 8.83 5.46
N VAL A 114 0.15 8.18 6.28
CA VAL A 114 1.61 8.37 6.30
C VAL A 114 2.24 7.95 4.98
N PHE A 115 1.82 6.83 4.39
CA PHE A 115 2.27 6.41 3.06
C PHE A 115 1.87 7.41 1.96
N SER A 116 0.64 7.93 2.01
CA SER A 116 0.21 8.95 1.05
C SER A 116 1.11 10.19 1.08
N ALA A 117 1.46 10.66 2.28
CA ALA A 117 2.38 11.77 2.46
C ALA A 117 3.81 11.44 2.02
N ALA A 118 4.31 10.26 2.38
CA ALA A 118 5.64 9.80 2.03
C ALA A 118 5.86 9.74 0.51
N VAL A 119 4.92 9.09 -0.19
CA VAL A 119 5.00 8.94 -1.65
C VAL A 119 4.75 10.27 -2.36
N LEU A 120 3.98 11.19 -1.76
CA LEU A 120 3.88 12.57 -2.25
C LEU A 120 5.23 13.30 -2.15
N GLY A 121 6.02 13.06 -1.10
CA GLY A 121 7.40 13.54 -0.97
C GLY A 121 8.31 12.98 -2.07
N VAL A 122 8.23 11.68 -2.30
CA VAL A 122 8.95 10.98 -3.40
C VAL A 122 8.59 11.58 -4.76
N MET A 123 7.28 11.78 -5.02
CA MET A 123 6.81 12.44 -6.25
C MET A 123 7.37 13.86 -6.37
N GLY A 124 7.36 14.64 -5.28
CA GLY A 124 7.88 16.01 -5.26
C GLY A 124 9.36 16.07 -5.61
N TYR A 125 10.16 15.15 -5.05
CA TYR A 125 11.58 15.02 -5.37
C TYR A 125 11.82 14.73 -6.85
N PHE A 126 11.19 13.66 -7.38
CA PHE A 126 11.37 13.29 -8.78
C PHE A 126 10.81 14.35 -9.74
N ALA A 127 9.71 15.02 -9.38
CA ALA A 127 9.20 16.12 -10.21
C ALA A 127 10.19 17.29 -10.26
N ALA A 128 10.81 17.64 -9.14
CA ALA A 128 11.81 18.70 -9.09
C ALA A 128 13.05 18.35 -9.93
N THR A 129 13.61 17.16 -9.74
CA THR A 129 14.82 16.71 -10.47
C THR A 129 14.57 16.53 -11.96
N THR A 130 13.45 15.91 -12.35
CA THR A 130 13.06 15.73 -13.76
C THR A 130 12.80 17.07 -14.46
N MET A 131 12.09 18.01 -13.79
CA MET A 131 11.84 19.32 -14.39
C MET A 131 13.13 20.15 -14.54
N ALA A 132 14.01 20.11 -13.55
CA ALA A 132 15.33 20.75 -13.65
C ALA A 132 16.16 20.15 -14.80
N SER A 133 16.19 18.81 -14.93
CA SER A 133 16.90 18.10 -15.99
C SER A 133 16.38 18.41 -17.39
N LEU A 134 15.05 18.35 -17.60
CA LEU A 134 14.45 18.44 -18.94
C LEU A 134 14.19 19.88 -19.41
N THR A 135 13.92 20.80 -18.49
CA THR A 135 13.47 22.16 -18.83
C THR A 135 14.38 23.27 -18.29
N GLY A 136 15.29 22.95 -17.38
CA GLY A 136 16.11 23.94 -16.65
C GLY A 136 15.33 24.70 -15.56
N ILE A 137 14.07 24.34 -15.28
CA ILE A 137 13.26 24.96 -14.21
C ILE A 137 13.60 24.28 -12.88
N ASP A 138 14.31 25.01 -12.04
CA ASP A 138 14.71 24.56 -10.70
C ASP A 138 13.78 25.14 -9.63
N LEU A 139 12.79 24.33 -9.23
CA LEU A 139 11.87 24.65 -8.12
C LEU A 139 12.02 23.59 -7.04
N PRO A 140 11.90 23.97 -5.75
CA PRO A 140 12.03 23.03 -4.65
C PRO A 140 10.89 21.98 -4.65
N ALA A 141 11.18 20.78 -4.18
CA ALA A 141 10.26 19.63 -4.19
C ALA A 141 8.89 19.95 -3.55
N TRP A 142 8.86 20.77 -2.50
CA TRP A 142 7.61 21.10 -1.82
C TRP A 142 6.59 21.82 -2.73
N VAL A 143 7.02 22.55 -3.77
CA VAL A 143 6.12 23.17 -4.75
C VAL A 143 5.35 22.09 -5.50
N TYR A 144 6.05 21.05 -5.98
CA TYR A 144 5.44 19.93 -6.68
C TYR A 144 4.57 19.07 -5.74
N MET A 145 4.95 18.95 -4.45
CA MET A 145 4.12 18.29 -3.44
C MET A 145 2.77 19.02 -3.25
N VAL A 146 2.78 20.36 -3.22
CA VAL A 146 1.53 21.14 -3.14
C VAL A 146 0.68 20.93 -4.39
N ILE A 147 1.28 20.98 -5.58
CA ILE A 147 0.58 20.71 -6.84
C ILE A 147 -0.03 19.29 -6.81
N GLY A 148 0.75 18.29 -6.42
CA GLY A 148 0.29 16.90 -6.31
C GLY A 148 -0.87 16.75 -5.33
N LEU A 149 -0.80 17.38 -4.15
CA LEU A 149 -1.87 17.32 -3.15
C LEU A 149 -3.17 17.97 -3.64
N VAL A 150 -3.07 19.09 -4.35
CA VAL A 150 -4.22 19.76 -4.98
C VAL A 150 -4.84 18.83 -6.03
N LEU A 151 -4.03 18.23 -6.90
CA LEU A 151 -4.50 17.29 -7.92
C LEU A 151 -5.14 16.05 -7.28
N MET A 152 -4.55 15.48 -6.22
CA MET A 152 -5.14 14.34 -5.49
C MET A 152 -6.51 14.70 -4.92
N SER A 153 -6.65 15.90 -4.33
CA SER A 153 -7.92 16.38 -3.78
C SER A 153 -8.97 16.59 -4.89
N MET A 154 -8.56 17.06 -6.05
CA MET A 154 -9.43 17.19 -7.23
C MET A 154 -9.88 15.80 -7.72
N PHE A 155 -8.94 14.86 -7.92
CA PHE A 155 -9.26 13.51 -8.39
C PHE A 155 -10.16 12.74 -7.41
N ALA A 156 -10.00 12.95 -6.10
CA ALA A 156 -10.87 12.34 -5.09
C ALA A 156 -12.33 12.77 -5.18
N TYR A 157 -12.61 13.92 -5.80
CA TYR A 157 -13.97 14.39 -6.05
C TYR A 157 -14.64 13.66 -7.24
N PHE A 158 -13.86 13.10 -8.17
CA PHE A 158 -14.36 12.35 -9.31
C PHE A 158 -14.71 10.90 -8.93
N HIS A 159 -15.39 10.19 -9.83
CA HIS A 159 -15.65 8.76 -9.67
C HIS A 159 -14.34 7.96 -9.67
N ILE A 160 -14.25 6.95 -8.81
CA ILE A 160 -13.09 6.06 -8.72
C ILE A 160 -12.75 5.38 -10.05
N GLU A 161 -13.75 5.06 -10.87
CA GLU A 161 -13.54 4.43 -12.17
C GLU A 161 -12.73 5.32 -13.13
N PHE A 162 -12.99 6.62 -13.14
CA PHE A 162 -12.20 7.58 -13.94
C PHE A 162 -10.75 7.61 -13.47
N THR A 163 -10.55 7.72 -12.16
CA THR A 163 -9.22 7.71 -11.54
C THR A 163 -8.49 6.42 -11.88
N ALA A 164 -9.13 5.26 -11.73
CA ALA A 164 -8.54 3.95 -12.03
C ALA A 164 -8.14 3.81 -13.51
N LYS A 165 -8.92 4.36 -14.46
CA LYS A 165 -8.55 4.32 -15.88
C LYS A 165 -7.32 5.15 -16.20
N VAL A 166 -7.22 6.37 -15.65
CA VAL A 166 -6.06 7.26 -15.87
C VAL A 166 -4.80 6.62 -15.28
N LEU A 167 -4.87 6.18 -14.01
CA LEU A 167 -3.74 5.55 -13.33
C LEU A 167 -3.33 4.24 -14.00
N GLY A 168 -4.30 3.49 -14.56
CA GLY A 168 -4.04 2.23 -15.25
C GLY A 168 -3.19 2.38 -16.52
N VAL A 169 -3.40 3.45 -17.29
CA VAL A 169 -2.60 3.73 -18.49
C VAL A 169 -1.15 4.06 -18.10
N LEU A 170 -0.95 4.86 -17.07
CA LEU A 170 0.37 5.21 -16.57
C LEU A 170 1.12 3.98 -16.03
N LEU A 171 0.42 3.13 -15.28
CA LEU A 171 0.98 1.87 -14.77
C LEU A 171 1.49 0.94 -15.88
N ILE A 172 0.77 0.84 -17.01
CA ILE A 172 1.24 0.05 -18.15
C ILE A 172 2.56 0.59 -18.67
N GLY A 173 2.69 1.91 -18.79
CA GLY A 173 3.94 2.57 -19.19
C GLY A 173 5.11 2.25 -18.25
N GLU A 174 4.88 2.28 -16.94
CA GLU A 174 5.87 1.95 -15.91
C GLU A 174 6.38 0.52 -16.04
N VAL A 175 5.46 -0.44 -16.15
CA VAL A 175 5.82 -1.85 -16.31
C VAL A 175 6.58 -2.09 -17.62
N LEU A 176 6.12 -1.46 -18.72
CA LEU A 176 6.76 -1.62 -20.03
C LEU A 176 8.18 -1.07 -20.07
N VAL A 177 8.46 0.12 -19.52
CA VAL A 177 9.81 0.69 -19.54
C VAL A 177 10.81 -0.15 -18.77
N LEU A 178 10.42 -0.72 -17.63
CA LEU A 178 11.25 -1.65 -16.85
C LEU A 178 11.46 -2.98 -17.58
N LEU A 179 10.44 -3.52 -18.24
CA LEU A 179 10.59 -4.74 -19.04
C LEU A 179 11.49 -4.52 -20.26
N ILE A 180 11.38 -3.37 -20.93
CA ILE A 180 12.27 -3.00 -22.04
C ILE A 180 13.72 -2.95 -21.57
N MET A 181 13.98 -2.32 -20.41
CA MET A 181 15.30 -2.32 -19.78
C MET A 181 15.80 -3.75 -19.50
N ALA A 182 14.97 -4.59 -18.87
CA ALA A 182 15.35 -5.96 -18.56
C ALA A 182 15.65 -6.78 -19.83
N ILE A 183 14.82 -6.65 -20.87
CA ILE A 183 15.05 -7.30 -22.17
C ILE A 183 16.35 -6.81 -22.81
N GLY A 184 16.63 -5.51 -22.79
CA GLY A 184 17.89 -4.95 -23.30
C GLY A 184 19.12 -5.53 -22.61
N ILE A 185 19.08 -5.64 -21.27
CA ILE A 185 20.15 -6.24 -20.46
C ILE A 185 20.33 -7.72 -20.82
N PHE A 186 19.24 -8.48 -20.86
CA PHE A 186 19.29 -9.92 -21.12
C PHE A 186 19.71 -10.26 -22.56
N ALA A 187 19.35 -9.43 -23.53
CA ALA A 187 19.75 -9.62 -24.92
C ALA A 187 21.27 -9.55 -25.13
N VAL A 188 21.95 -8.73 -24.31
CA VAL A 188 23.42 -8.55 -24.37
C VAL A 188 24.13 -9.52 -23.41
N GLY A 189 23.43 -10.09 -22.42
CA GLY A 189 24.00 -10.95 -21.39
C GLY A 189 24.52 -10.22 -20.16
N GLY A 190 24.24 -8.90 -20.04
CA GLY A 190 24.70 -8.08 -18.92
C GLY A 190 26.21 -7.77 -18.92
N ALA A 191 26.75 -7.39 -17.77
CA ALA A 191 28.16 -7.00 -17.63
C ALA A 191 29.12 -8.20 -17.46
N GLU A 192 28.69 -9.25 -16.76
CA GLU A 192 29.52 -10.42 -16.40
C GLU A 192 28.90 -11.75 -16.88
N GLY A 193 27.85 -11.70 -17.71
CA GLY A 193 27.08 -12.88 -18.12
C GLY A 193 26.00 -13.27 -17.09
N PHE A 194 25.31 -14.38 -17.39
CA PHE A 194 24.24 -14.87 -16.50
C PHE A 194 24.81 -15.72 -15.36
N SER A 195 24.28 -15.49 -14.15
CA SER A 195 24.59 -16.27 -12.96
C SER A 195 23.30 -16.59 -12.20
N LEU A 196 23.20 -17.79 -11.62
CA LEU A 196 22.09 -18.15 -10.73
C LEU A 196 22.35 -17.78 -9.26
N ALA A 197 23.55 -17.32 -8.94
CA ALA A 197 23.91 -16.93 -7.58
C ALA A 197 22.98 -15.84 -6.97
N PRO A 198 22.51 -14.84 -7.73
CA PRO A 198 21.57 -13.83 -7.24
C PRO A 198 20.21 -14.37 -6.82
N LEU A 199 19.80 -15.53 -7.34
CA LEU A 199 18.51 -16.14 -7.06
C LEU A 199 18.53 -17.10 -5.87
N ASN A 200 19.71 -17.38 -5.29
CA ASN A 200 19.85 -18.30 -4.16
C ASN A 200 19.60 -17.56 -2.83
N PRO A 201 18.52 -17.88 -2.06
CA PRO A 201 18.21 -17.23 -0.80
C PRO A 201 19.30 -17.34 0.27
N VAL A 202 20.13 -18.39 0.25
CA VAL A 202 21.23 -18.56 1.20
C VAL A 202 22.26 -17.44 1.07
N ASN A 203 22.45 -16.93 -0.15
CA ASN A 203 23.44 -15.86 -0.41
C ASN A 203 23.05 -14.51 0.23
N ILE A 204 21.79 -14.30 0.61
CA ILE A 204 21.39 -13.10 1.36
C ILE A 204 22.09 -13.05 2.73
N PHE A 205 22.35 -14.22 3.32
CA PHE A 205 22.91 -14.34 4.66
C PHE A 205 24.43 -14.61 4.66
N ASN A 206 24.99 -15.10 3.54
CA ASN A 206 26.41 -15.46 3.41
C ASN A 206 27.25 -14.36 2.75
N ASN A 207 26.91 -13.14 2.89
CA ASN A 207 27.28 -12.06 1.99
C ASN A 207 28.67 -11.48 2.30
N ASP A 208 29.73 -12.03 1.71
CA ASP A 208 31.01 -11.35 1.53
C ASP A 208 30.90 -10.14 0.55
N ALA A 209 29.82 -10.12 -0.25
CA ALA A 209 29.54 -9.08 -1.25
C ALA A 209 28.64 -7.93 -0.73
N ALA A 210 28.07 -8.04 0.47
CA ALA A 210 27.47 -6.92 1.18
C ALA A 210 28.57 -6.05 1.84
N ILE A 211 29.56 -5.71 1.08
CA ILE A 211 30.51 -4.65 1.42
C ILE A 211 29.80 -3.34 1.12
N GLY A 212 28.71 -3.11 1.82
CA GLY A 212 27.96 -1.89 1.73
C GLY A 212 28.23 -0.99 2.92
N VAL A 213 27.63 0.17 2.88
CA VAL A 213 27.59 1.16 3.96
C VAL A 213 27.22 0.52 5.31
N PHE A 214 26.49 -0.60 5.29
CA PHE A 214 25.93 -1.29 6.46
C PHE A 214 26.67 -2.57 6.92
N GLY A 215 27.78 -2.96 6.26
CA GLY A 215 28.61 -4.11 6.68
C GLY A 215 28.00 -5.49 6.39
N THR A 216 28.69 -6.55 6.86
CA THR A 216 28.25 -7.94 6.74
C THR A 216 27.06 -8.21 7.67
N GLY A 217 25.98 -8.80 7.12
CA GLY A 217 24.81 -9.22 7.93
C GLY A 217 23.55 -8.37 7.77
N ALA A 218 23.54 -7.42 6.84
CA ALA A 218 22.38 -6.55 6.58
C ALA A 218 21.23 -7.24 5.78
N ALA A 219 21.13 -8.57 5.87
CA ALA A 219 20.02 -9.34 5.26
C ALA A 219 18.64 -8.77 5.63
N GLY A 220 18.49 -8.21 6.83
CA GLY A 220 17.28 -7.56 7.28
C GLY A 220 16.89 -6.36 6.43
N ILE A 221 17.85 -5.60 5.91
CA ILE A 221 17.62 -4.46 5.01
C ILE A 221 17.08 -4.95 3.66
N ALA A 222 17.69 -6.00 3.08
CA ALA A 222 17.26 -6.57 1.82
C ALA A 222 15.83 -7.13 1.91
N LEU A 223 15.54 -7.88 2.97
CA LEU A 223 14.20 -8.43 3.21
C LEU A 223 13.17 -7.32 3.48
N PHE A 224 13.54 -6.30 4.26
CA PHE A 224 12.65 -5.16 4.49
C PHE A 224 12.27 -4.47 3.17
N ALA A 225 13.26 -4.11 2.33
CA ALA A 225 13.02 -3.46 1.05
C ALA A 225 12.14 -4.32 0.13
N ALA A 226 12.37 -5.64 0.13
CA ALA A 226 11.53 -6.57 -0.57
C ALA A 226 10.09 -6.54 -0.03
N PHE A 227 9.84 -6.72 1.27
CA PHE A 227 8.48 -6.68 1.83
C PHE A 227 7.79 -5.33 1.61
N TRP A 228 8.50 -4.22 1.71
CA TRP A 228 7.95 -2.90 1.42
C TRP A 228 7.39 -2.79 0.00
N SER A 229 8.04 -3.42 -0.98
CA SER A 229 7.61 -3.36 -2.39
C SER A 229 6.21 -3.93 -2.64
N TRP A 230 5.66 -4.73 -1.73
CA TRP A 230 4.31 -5.28 -1.83
C TRP A 230 3.24 -4.50 -1.06
N VAL A 231 3.60 -3.47 -0.29
CA VAL A 231 2.59 -2.69 0.42
C VAL A 231 1.59 -2.11 -0.58
N GLY A 232 0.32 -2.46 -0.40
CA GLY A 232 -0.77 -2.13 -1.32
C GLY A 232 -1.48 -3.35 -1.91
N PHE A 233 -0.83 -4.54 -1.97
CA PHE A 233 -1.48 -5.74 -2.50
C PHE A 233 -2.72 -6.15 -1.70
N GLU A 234 -2.75 -5.81 -0.42
CA GLU A 234 -3.81 -6.12 0.53
C GLU A 234 -5.03 -5.22 0.40
N MET A 235 -5.02 -4.23 -0.47
CA MET A 235 -6.10 -3.25 -0.60
C MET A 235 -7.36 -3.81 -1.29
N ALA A 236 -7.32 -5.00 -1.91
CA ALA A 236 -8.44 -5.57 -2.66
C ALA A 236 -9.78 -5.56 -1.89
N PRO A 237 -9.88 -5.99 -0.62
CA PRO A 237 -11.12 -5.94 0.14
C PRO A 237 -11.64 -4.53 0.42
N ASN A 238 -10.77 -3.52 0.43
CA ASN A 238 -11.20 -2.14 0.68
C ASN A 238 -12.06 -1.57 -0.47
N TYR A 239 -12.02 -2.20 -1.64
CA TYR A 239 -12.83 -1.89 -2.80
C TYR A 239 -14.03 -2.83 -2.96
N ALA A 240 -14.29 -3.72 -1.99
CA ALA A 240 -15.34 -4.74 -2.11
C ALA A 240 -16.74 -4.15 -2.37
N GLU A 241 -17.08 -3.02 -1.72
CA GLU A 241 -18.39 -2.35 -1.93
C GLU A 241 -18.56 -1.79 -3.35
N GLU A 242 -17.47 -1.41 -4.01
CA GLU A 242 -17.47 -0.83 -5.35
C GLU A 242 -17.31 -1.89 -6.46
N THR A 243 -17.07 -3.15 -6.07
CA THR A 243 -16.73 -4.25 -6.98
C THR A 243 -17.97 -5.03 -7.41
N ARG A 244 -18.04 -5.45 -8.71
CA ARG A 244 -19.18 -6.18 -9.31
C ARG A 244 -19.39 -7.57 -8.73
N ASP A 245 -18.30 -8.31 -8.44
CA ASP A 245 -18.30 -9.65 -7.83
C ASP A 245 -17.17 -9.71 -6.79
N PRO A 246 -17.45 -9.25 -5.53
CA PRO A 246 -16.42 -9.11 -4.49
C PRO A 246 -15.69 -10.41 -4.19
N HIS A 247 -16.39 -11.54 -4.13
CA HIS A 247 -15.82 -12.82 -3.72
C HIS A 247 -14.82 -13.37 -4.76
N LYS A 248 -15.20 -13.32 -6.05
CA LYS A 248 -14.39 -13.83 -7.14
C LYS A 248 -13.23 -12.89 -7.46
N ILE A 249 -13.52 -11.58 -7.51
CA ILE A 249 -12.53 -10.55 -7.86
C ILE A 249 -11.48 -10.43 -6.76
N ALA A 250 -11.86 -10.42 -5.47
CA ALA A 250 -10.89 -10.35 -4.37
C ALA A 250 -9.86 -11.49 -4.43
N LYS A 251 -10.30 -12.74 -4.66
CA LYS A 251 -9.38 -13.89 -4.80
C LYS A 251 -8.43 -13.71 -5.98
N THR A 252 -8.96 -13.43 -7.16
CA THR A 252 -8.18 -13.35 -8.40
C THR A 252 -7.24 -12.13 -8.36
N ALA A 253 -7.71 -10.99 -7.84
CA ALA A 253 -6.92 -9.78 -7.72
C ALA A 253 -5.77 -9.95 -6.71
N THR A 254 -6.01 -10.56 -5.56
CA THR A 254 -4.96 -10.76 -4.54
C THR A 254 -3.88 -11.72 -5.04
N TYR A 255 -4.22 -12.91 -5.53
CA TYR A 255 -3.20 -13.83 -6.05
C TYR A 255 -2.52 -13.27 -7.30
N GLY A 256 -3.29 -12.66 -8.21
CA GLY A 256 -2.76 -12.07 -9.44
C GLY A 256 -1.75 -10.94 -9.14
N SER A 257 -2.06 -10.09 -8.17
CA SER A 257 -1.14 -9.01 -7.76
C SER A 257 0.09 -9.57 -7.03
N VAL A 258 -0.07 -10.44 -6.03
CA VAL A 258 1.08 -10.94 -5.25
C VAL A 258 2.04 -11.73 -6.12
N ILE A 259 1.54 -12.69 -6.91
CA ILE A 259 2.40 -13.53 -7.75
C ILE A 259 2.91 -12.75 -8.97
N GLY A 260 2.03 -11.96 -9.62
CA GLY A 260 2.40 -11.17 -10.78
C GLY A 260 3.47 -10.12 -10.47
N LEU A 261 3.29 -9.36 -9.38
CA LEU A 261 4.31 -8.44 -8.88
C LEU A 261 5.57 -9.18 -8.47
N GLY A 262 5.43 -10.34 -7.80
CA GLY A 262 6.57 -11.14 -7.38
C GLY A 262 7.46 -11.57 -8.53
N VAL A 263 6.88 -12.15 -9.57
CA VAL A 263 7.62 -12.53 -10.79
C VAL A 263 8.26 -11.30 -11.43
N PHE A 264 7.51 -10.21 -11.54
CA PHE A 264 8.01 -8.96 -12.11
C PHE A 264 9.20 -8.40 -11.30
N TYR A 265 9.07 -8.31 -9.98
CA TYR A 265 10.12 -7.77 -9.11
C TYR A 265 11.39 -8.63 -9.13
N VAL A 266 11.25 -9.95 -9.17
CA VAL A 266 12.40 -10.86 -9.32
C VAL A 266 13.08 -10.65 -10.67
N ILE A 267 12.33 -10.52 -11.77
CA ILE A 267 12.89 -10.27 -13.10
C ILE A 267 13.65 -8.94 -13.13
N ILE A 268 13.07 -7.86 -12.62
CA ILE A 268 13.68 -6.53 -12.66
C ILE A 268 14.91 -6.43 -11.74
N SER A 269 14.82 -6.96 -10.51
CA SER A 269 15.97 -6.99 -9.61
C SER A 269 17.10 -7.89 -10.14
N TYR A 270 16.77 -9.01 -10.79
CA TYR A 270 17.76 -9.87 -11.43
C TYR A 270 18.39 -9.18 -12.66
N ALA A 271 17.59 -8.47 -13.46
CA ALA A 271 18.12 -7.66 -14.56
C ALA A 271 19.07 -6.57 -14.05
N TYR A 272 18.71 -5.89 -12.96
CA TYR A 272 19.57 -4.88 -12.34
C TYR A 272 20.93 -5.46 -11.94
N VAL A 273 20.97 -6.59 -11.22
CA VAL A 273 22.22 -7.25 -10.81
C VAL A 273 23.00 -7.76 -12.03
N THR A 274 22.32 -8.37 -13.01
CA THR A 274 22.95 -8.86 -14.24
C THR A 274 23.56 -7.72 -15.06
N GLY A 275 22.88 -6.56 -15.12
CA GLY A 275 23.32 -5.40 -15.88
C GLY A 275 24.56 -4.72 -15.29
N TRP A 276 24.66 -4.64 -13.96
CA TRP A 276 25.84 -4.10 -13.26
C TRP A 276 26.94 -5.15 -13.06
N GLY A 277 26.62 -6.44 -13.07
CA GLY A 277 27.47 -7.55 -12.63
C GLY A 277 27.37 -7.82 -11.12
N LEU A 278 27.88 -8.99 -10.71
CA LEU A 278 27.78 -9.43 -9.31
C LEU A 278 28.53 -8.48 -8.36
N THR A 279 29.73 -8.07 -8.73
CA THR A 279 30.56 -7.15 -7.95
C THR A 279 30.18 -5.69 -8.18
N GLY A 280 29.75 -5.34 -9.38
CA GLY A 280 29.39 -3.99 -9.77
C GLY A 280 28.10 -3.47 -9.17
N SER A 281 27.13 -4.34 -8.88
CA SER A 281 25.80 -3.95 -8.42
C SER A 281 25.82 -3.20 -7.08
N ALA A 282 26.57 -3.68 -6.10
CA ALA A 282 26.73 -3.02 -4.79
C ALA A 282 27.53 -1.71 -4.92
N THR A 283 28.62 -1.71 -5.71
CA THR A 283 29.43 -0.52 -5.95
C THR A 283 28.65 0.59 -6.63
N ALA A 284 27.77 0.25 -7.60
CA ALA A 284 26.92 1.20 -8.27
C ALA A 284 25.97 1.91 -7.30
N VAL A 285 25.35 1.16 -6.38
CA VAL A 285 24.47 1.76 -5.36
C VAL A 285 25.26 2.63 -4.39
N GLN A 286 26.42 2.18 -3.91
CA GLN A 286 27.27 2.95 -2.98
C GLN A 286 27.70 4.29 -3.55
N SER A 287 28.14 4.31 -4.81
CA SER A 287 28.60 5.54 -5.45
C SER A 287 27.47 6.56 -5.64
N GLN A 288 26.23 6.10 -5.68
CA GLN A 288 25.03 6.92 -5.94
C GLN A 288 24.23 7.20 -4.67
N PHE A 289 24.46 6.46 -3.58
CA PHE A 289 23.74 6.64 -2.31
C PHE A 289 23.95 8.02 -1.68
N ALA A 290 25.04 8.69 -2.01
CA ALA A 290 25.30 10.06 -1.57
C ALA A 290 24.48 11.14 -2.33
N GLY A 291 23.73 10.76 -3.35
CA GLY A 291 22.91 11.65 -4.19
C GLY A 291 21.50 11.11 -4.37
N ASP A 292 21.27 10.38 -5.45
CA ASP A 292 19.96 9.88 -5.83
C ASP A 292 19.97 8.35 -5.98
N ILE A 293 19.32 7.64 -5.05
CA ILE A 293 19.23 6.17 -5.06
C ILE A 293 18.59 5.64 -6.35
N ALA A 294 17.57 6.32 -6.86
CA ALA A 294 16.89 5.94 -8.09
C ALA A 294 17.77 6.08 -9.32
N SER A 295 18.81 6.93 -9.26
CA SER A 295 19.76 7.13 -10.34
C SER A 295 20.57 5.88 -10.68
N ALA A 296 20.58 4.83 -9.83
CA ALA A 296 21.22 3.56 -10.14
C ALA A 296 20.61 2.81 -11.34
N PHE A 297 19.36 3.09 -11.69
CA PHE A 297 18.69 2.53 -12.87
C PHE A 297 18.92 3.33 -14.15
N TYR A 298 19.11 4.64 -14.07
CA TYR A 298 19.22 5.52 -15.24
C TYR A 298 20.44 5.21 -16.11
N PRO A 299 21.69 5.12 -15.59
CA PRO A 299 22.85 4.76 -16.39
C PRO A 299 22.76 3.34 -16.96
N LEU A 300 22.08 2.44 -16.24
CA LEU A 300 21.85 1.08 -16.70
C LEU A 300 20.89 1.09 -17.91
N THR A 301 19.80 1.84 -17.81
CA THR A 301 18.83 2.00 -18.91
C THR A 301 19.47 2.67 -20.11
N ASP A 302 20.25 3.72 -19.90
CA ASP A 302 20.95 4.43 -20.97
C ASP A 302 21.93 3.51 -21.70
N ARG A 303 22.69 2.72 -20.96
CA ARG A 303 23.69 1.78 -21.51
C ARG A 303 23.09 0.67 -22.37
N TYR A 304 21.96 0.08 -21.96
CA TYR A 304 21.40 -1.12 -22.59
C TYR A 304 20.22 -0.86 -23.52
N VAL A 305 19.59 0.31 -23.42
CA VAL A 305 18.41 0.68 -24.22
C VAL A 305 18.60 2.01 -24.94
N GLY A 306 19.13 3.01 -24.23
CA GLY A 306 19.37 4.35 -24.73
C GLY A 306 18.64 5.44 -23.97
N SER A 307 19.08 6.69 -24.17
CA SER A 307 18.64 7.88 -23.42
C SER A 307 17.14 8.17 -23.52
N TRP A 308 16.49 7.78 -24.61
CA TRP A 308 15.03 7.95 -24.74
C TRP A 308 14.25 7.16 -23.66
N ALA A 309 14.73 5.96 -23.29
CA ALA A 309 14.09 5.14 -22.29
C ALA A 309 14.36 5.68 -20.87
N THR A 310 15.54 6.27 -20.65
CA THR A 310 15.87 6.98 -19.41
C THR A 310 14.95 8.17 -19.19
N VAL A 311 14.79 9.03 -20.20
CA VAL A 311 13.86 10.19 -20.14
C VAL A 311 12.42 9.72 -19.91
N LEU A 312 11.99 8.65 -20.57
CA LEU A 312 10.67 8.08 -20.34
C LEU A 312 10.52 7.58 -18.88
N MET A 313 11.56 6.94 -18.33
CA MET A 313 11.57 6.46 -16.93
C MET A 313 11.50 7.63 -15.94
N GLU A 314 12.24 8.73 -16.19
CA GLU A 314 12.19 9.96 -15.38
C GLU A 314 10.78 10.60 -15.36
N ILE A 315 10.07 10.59 -16.47
CA ILE A 315 8.69 11.10 -16.55
C ILE A 315 7.73 10.14 -15.82
N LEU A 316 7.86 8.84 -16.07
CA LEU A 316 6.96 7.84 -15.51
C LEU A 316 7.11 7.69 -13.99
N ILE A 317 8.31 7.90 -13.41
CA ILE A 317 8.48 7.86 -11.97
C ILE A 317 7.68 8.96 -11.26
N VAL A 318 7.57 10.14 -11.86
CA VAL A 318 6.75 11.24 -11.31
C VAL A 318 5.26 10.88 -11.34
N THR A 319 4.78 10.41 -12.50
CA THR A 319 3.36 10.06 -12.67
C THR A 319 2.98 8.82 -11.86
N GLY A 320 3.88 7.84 -11.78
CA GLY A 320 3.69 6.62 -10.98
C GLY A 320 3.68 6.88 -9.48
N SER A 321 4.59 7.70 -9.01
CA SER A 321 4.58 8.13 -7.59
C SER A 321 3.30 8.90 -7.25
N PHE A 322 2.83 9.78 -8.15
CA PHE A 322 1.53 10.43 -7.98
C PHE A 322 0.38 9.41 -7.88
N ALA A 323 0.36 8.44 -8.79
CA ALA A 323 -0.64 7.39 -8.83
C ALA A 323 -0.65 6.54 -7.55
N CYS A 324 0.52 6.19 -7.04
CA CYS A 324 0.72 5.48 -5.79
C CYS A 324 0.22 6.31 -4.58
N ALA A 325 0.63 7.58 -4.47
CA ALA A 325 0.16 8.48 -3.43
C ALA A 325 -1.37 8.58 -3.43
N MET A 326 -1.99 8.68 -4.61
CA MET A 326 -3.45 8.71 -4.79
C MET A 326 -4.12 7.40 -4.36
N SER A 327 -3.50 6.24 -4.60
CA SER A 327 -4.02 4.95 -4.14
C SER A 327 -4.06 4.85 -2.61
N PHE A 328 -2.98 5.24 -1.93
CA PHE A 328 -2.93 5.30 -0.46
C PHE A 328 -3.90 6.35 0.10
N TYR A 329 -4.00 7.51 -0.53
CA TYR A 329 -4.95 8.55 -0.19
C TYR A 329 -6.40 8.05 -0.23
N ASN A 330 -6.79 7.40 -1.34
CA ASN A 330 -8.14 6.84 -1.50
C ASN A 330 -8.44 5.76 -0.46
N THR A 331 -7.47 4.90 -0.16
CA THR A 331 -7.59 3.85 0.85
C THR A 331 -7.74 4.45 2.24
N SER A 332 -6.94 5.47 2.60
CA SER A 332 -7.07 6.21 3.86
C SER A 332 -8.47 6.80 4.03
N ALA A 333 -8.99 7.44 2.97
CA ALA A 333 -10.32 8.04 3.01
C ALA A 333 -11.41 6.98 3.25
N ARG A 334 -11.28 5.77 2.70
CA ARG A 334 -12.23 4.66 2.94
C ARG A 334 -12.18 4.16 4.39
N TYR A 335 -10.99 4.06 4.99
CA TYR A 335 -10.87 3.72 6.40
C TYR A 335 -11.52 4.76 7.31
N LEU A 336 -11.26 6.05 7.09
CA LEU A 336 -11.90 7.13 7.85
C LEU A 336 -13.42 7.15 7.65
N PHE A 337 -13.88 6.91 6.43
CA PHE A 337 -15.29 6.81 6.09
C PHE A 337 -15.96 5.63 6.81
N ALA A 338 -15.35 4.44 6.80
CA ALA A 338 -15.87 3.26 7.49
C ALA A 338 -15.98 3.48 9.00
N LEU A 339 -14.92 4.02 9.63
CA LEU A 339 -14.90 4.34 11.06
C LEU A 339 -15.92 5.44 11.44
N GLY A 340 -16.16 6.41 10.54
CA GLY A 340 -17.18 7.44 10.69
C GLY A 340 -18.59 6.84 10.61
N ARG A 341 -18.83 5.90 9.71
CA ARG A 341 -20.10 5.21 9.48
C ARG A 341 -20.48 4.29 10.65
N GLU A 342 -19.47 3.67 11.26
CA GLU A 342 -19.65 2.87 12.49
C GLU A 342 -19.86 3.73 13.75
N GLY A 343 -19.67 5.05 13.67
CA GLY A 343 -19.83 5.99 14.78
C GLY A 343 -18.65 6.01 15.76
N VAL A 344 -17.52 5.43 15.36
CA VAL A 344 -16.23 5.50 16.10
C VAL A 344 -15.60 6.89 15.94
N LEU A 345 -15.57 7.39 14.71
CA LEU A 345 -15.17 8.75 14.37
C LEU A 345 -16.40 9.64 14.14
N PRO A 346 -16.25 10.98 14.10
CA PRO A 346 -17.36 11.89 13.84
C PRO A 346 -18.17 11.49 12.61
N GLY A 347 -19.50 11.42 12.72
CA GLY A 347 -20.41 11.02 11.65
C GLY A 347 -20.34 11.90 10.40
N ALA A 348 -19.74 13.10 10.50
CA ALA A 348 -19.44 13.94 9.33
C ALA A 348 -18.55 13.23 8.31
N LEU A 349 -17.65 12.33 8.75
CA LEU A 349 -16.76 11.55 7.87
C LEU A 349 -17.52 10.50 7.04
N ALA A 350 -18.71 10.11 7.46
CA ALA A 350 -19.59 9.18 6.74
C ALA A 350 -20.39 9.85 5.61
N ARG A 351 -20.20 11.16 5.37
CA ARG A 351 -20.92 11.87 4.31
C ARG A 351 -20.26 11.62 2.95
N THR A 352 -21.10 11.24 1.98
CA THR A 352 -20.69 11.10 0.58
C THR A 352 -21.05 12.34 -0.23
N SER A 353 -20.32 12.57 -1.32
CA SER A 353 -20.64 13.57 -2.33
C SER A 353 -21.84 13.13 -3.17
N LYS A 354 -22.37 14.02 -4.02
CA LYS A 354 -23.38 13.68 -5.05
C LYS A 354 -22.90 12.56 -6.00
N ARG A 355 -21.61 12.33 -6.08
CA ARG A 355 -20.95 11.28 -6.88
C ARG A 355 -20.66 10.02 -6.09
N GLN A 356 -21.24 9.88 -4.90
CA GLN A 356 -21.04 8.72 -4.01
C GLN A 356 -19.56 8.45 -3.64
N SER A 357 -18.72 9.49 -3.62
CA SER A 357 -17.35 9.41 -3.10
C SER A 357 -17.31 9.91 -1.64
N PRO A 358 -16.37 9.44 -0.80
CA PRO A 358 -16.28 9.79 0.62
C PRO A 358 -15.64 11.19 0.82
N ALA A 359 -16.32 12.26 0.33
CA ALA A 359 -15.76 13.60 0.20
C ALA A 359 -15.24 14.18 1.53
N ALA A 360 -16.01 14.04 2.64
CA ALA A 360 -15.59 14.58 3.93
C ALA A 360 -14.36 13.86 4.47
N ALA A 361 -14.28 12.53 4.34
CA ALA A 361 -13.12 11.75 4.70
C ALA A 361 -11.90 12.13 3.83
N SER A 362 -12.09 12.28 2.52
CA SER A 362 -11.04 12.71 1.60
C SER A 362 -10.47 14.09 1.97
N MET A 363 -11.31 15.07 2.25
CA MET A 363 -10.86 16.40 2.70
C MET A 363 -10.09 16.33 4.02
N THR A 364 -10.49 15.44 4.94
CA THR A 364 -9.77 15.21 6.19
C THR A 364 -8.39 14.60 5.94
N VAL A 365 -8.29 13.62 5.04
CA VAL A 365 -7.00 13.04 4.62
C VAL A 365 -6.12 14.14 4.00
N THR A 366 -6.67 14.98 3.10
CA THR A 366 -5.93 16.12 2.53
C THR A 366 -5.33 17.01 3.62
N ALA A 367 -6.13 17.39 4.62
CA ALA A 367 -5.66 18.24 5.71
C ALA A 367 -4.55 17.58 6.53
N ILE A 368 -4.71 16.29 6.86
CA ILE A 368 -3.69 15.54 7.63
C ILE A 368 -2.40 15.38 6.81
N VAL A 369 -2.49 14.99 5.54
CA VAL A 369 -1.33 14.87 4.64
C VAL A 369 -0.63 16.22 4.48
N ALA A 370 -1.38 17.30 4.29
CA ALA A 370 -0.81 18.66 4.19
C ALA A 370 -0.02 19.04 5.46
N LEU A 371 -0.61 18.82 6.64
CA LEU A 371 0.04 19.13 7.91
C LEU A 371 1.28 18.27 8.15
N TYR A 372 1.20 16.98 7.80
CA TYR A 372 2.33 16.05 7.92
C TYR A 372 3.48 16.43 7.00
N CYS A 373 3.20 16.70 5.71
CA CYS A 373 4.20 17.19 4.75
C CYS A 373 4.78 18.53 5.19
N LEU A 374 3.95 19.47 5.67
CA LEU A 374 4.40 20.76 6.16
C LEU A 374 5.38 20.61 7.33
N ALA A 375 5.14 19.69 8.26
CA ALA A 375 6.06 19.42 9.36
C ALA A 375 7.45 18.97 8.87
N PHE A 376 7.50 18.11 7.85
CA PHE A 376 8.77 17.68 7.25
C PHE A 376 9.44 18.80 6.45
N VAL A 377 8.70 19.61 5.70
CA VAL A 377 9.24 20.79 4.97
C VAL A 377 9.81 21.83 5.94
N ILE A 378 9.18 22.05 7.09
CA ILE A 378 9.72 22.93 8.13
C ILE A 378 11.00 22.34 8.73
N TYR A 379 11.05 21.01 8.92
CA TYR A 379 12.22 20.31 9.46
C TYR A 379 13.40 20.31 8.47
N ASP A 380 13.12 20.07 7.20
CA ASP A 380 14.10 20.10 6.12
C ASP A 380 13.43 20.54 4.80
N PRO A 381 13.60 21.82 4.39
CA PRO A 381 13.00 22.36 3.18
C PRO A 381 13.74 21.98 1.89
N SER A 382 14.86 21.23 1.97
CA SER A 382 15.63 20.84 0.80
C SER A 382 14.87 19.84 -0.08
N THR A 383 15.22 19.81 -1.36
CA THR A 383 14.63 18.85 -2.29
C THR A 383 15.00 17.43 -1.89
N GLU A 384 16.22 17.19 -1.43
CA GLU A 384 16.69 15.90 -0.92
C GLU A 384 15.95 15.48 0.35
N GLY A 385 15.57 16.43 1.21
CA GLY A 385 14.77 16.18 2.42
C GLY A 385 13.40 15.54 2.11
N ALA A 386 12.81 15.88 0.98
CA ALA A 386 11.56 15.26 0.53
C ALA A 386 11.71 13.76 0.24
N LEU A 387 12.84 13.32 -0.30
CA LEU A 387 13.14 11.91 -0.55
C LEU A 387 13.72 11.23 0.69
N LEU A 388 14.83 11.77 1.23
CA LEU A 388 15.64 11.08 2.24
C LEU A 388 14.99 11.08 3.64
N LYS A 389 14.13 12.07 3.94
CA LYS A 389 13.43 12.15 5.23
C LYS A 389 11.96 11.78 5.08
N LEU A 390 11.16 12.56 4.39
CA LEU A 390 9.73 12.26 4.26
C LEU A 390 9.50 10.94 3.52
N GLY A 391 10.16 10.74 2.36
CA GLY A 391 10.02 9.56 1.50
C GLY A 391 10.67 8.28 2.04
N THR A 392 11.59 8.37 3.02
CA THR A 392 12.29 7.20 3.60
C THR A 392 11.86 6.91 5.03
N TRP A 393 11.83 7.92 5.92
CA TRP A 393 11.49 7.71 7.33
C TRP A 393 10.04 7.34 7.55
N SER A 394 9.13 7.99 6.81
CA SER A 394 7.69 7.75 6.97
C SER A 394 7.27 6.34 6.58
N PRO A 395 7.76 5.74 5.47
CA PRO A 395 7.47 4.36 5.14
C PRO A 395 7.95 3.35 6.19
N LEU A 396 9.03 3.63 6.96
CA LEU A 396 9.43 2.74 8.05
C LEU A 396 8.31 2.57 9.07
N LEU A 397 7.63 3.67 9.44
CA LEU A 397 6.45 3.63 10.31
C LEU A 397 5.29 2.89 9.65
N GLY A 398 4.99 3.23 8.39
CA GLY A 398 3.88 2.65 7.66
C GLY A 398 4.03 1.14 7.46
N VAL A 399 5.22 0.68 7.02
CA VAL A 399 5.52 -0.76 6.82
C VAL A 399 5.44 -1.51 8.13
N LEU A 400 6.04 -1.00 9.21
CA LEU A 400 5.98 -1.65 10.52
C LEU A 400 4.54 -1.85 10.99
N GLY A 401 3.70 -0.80 10.86
CA GLY A 401 2.30 -0.89 11.25
C GLY A 401 1.50 -1.88 10.38
N ILE A 402 1.72 -1.89 9.07
CA ILE A 402 1.05 -2.82 8.15
C ILE A 402 1.46 -4.26 8.45
N LEU A 403 2.77 -4.55 8.58
CA LEU A 403 3.26 -5.89 8.91
C LEU A 403 2.72 -6.38 10.27
N ALA A 404 2.66 -5.49 11.27
CA ALA A 404 2.09 -5.82 12.57
C ALA A 404 0.60 -6.18 12.46
N VAL A 405 -0.18 -5.43 11.67
CA VAL A 405 -1.59 -5.74 11.44
C VAL A 405 -1.75 -7.02 10.61
N GLN A 406 -0.91 -7.28 9.60
CA GLN A 406 -0.92 -8.54 8.86
C GLN A 406 -0.63 -9.75 9.76
N ALA A 407 0.29 -9.61 10.73
CA ALA A 407 0.51 -10.63 11.75
C ALA A 407 -0.75 -10.86 12.61
N LEU A 408 -1.42 -9.80 13.06
CA LEU A 408 -2.67 -9.89 13.80
C LEU A 408 -3.80 -10.53 12.97
N VAL A 409 -3.90 -10.20 11.68
CA VAL A 409 -4.86 -10.81 10.74
C VAL A 409 -4.62 -12.32 10.63
N SER A 410 -3.37 -12.76 10.55
CA SER A 410 -3.04 -14.19 10.52
C SER A 410 -3.56 -14.92 11.76
N ILE A 411 -3.38 -14.36 12.96
CA ILE A 411 -3.92 -14.92 14.20
C ILE A 411 -5.46 -14.86 14.20
N ALA A 412 -6.04 -13.76 13.71
CA ALA A 412 -7.48 -13.57 13.61
C ALA A 412 -8.13 -14.65 12.72
N ILE A 413 -7.51 -14.98 11.59
CA ILE A 413 -7.93 -16.03 10.67
C ILE A 413 -7.96 -17.38 11.40
N ILE A 414 -6.86 -17.77 12.03
CA ILE A 414 -6.76 -19.04 12.77
C ILE A 414 -7.90 -19.13 13.81
N ARG A 415 -8.05 -18.10 14.64
CA ARG A 415 -9.08 -18.10 15.68
C ARG A 415 -10.49 -18.14 15.10
N TYR A 416 -10.78 -17.37 14.05
CA TYR A 416 -12.09 -17.34 13.41
C TYR A 416 -12.52 -18.74 12.94
N PHE A 417 -11.66 -19.45 12.22
CA PHE A 417 -11.98 -20.79 11.70
C PHE A 417 -11.95 -21.88 12.79
N LEU A 418 -11.28 -21.67 13.92
CA LEU A 418 -11.37 -22.57 15.08
C LEU A 418 -12.62 -22.34 15.93
N THR A 419 -13.28 -21.16 15.87
CA THR A 419 -14.42 -20.82 16.71
C THR A 419 -15.71 -20.68 15.91
N SER A 420 -15.83 -19.65 15.08
CA SER A 420 -17.05 -19.26 14.38
C SER A 420 -17.23 -19.95 13.04
N GLY A 421 -16.15 -20.19 12.32
CA GLY A 421 -16.13 -20.79 10.98
C GLY A 421 -15.75 -22.27 10.96
N LYS A 422 -16.10 -23.05 12.01
CA LYS A 422 -15.66 -24.47 12.15
C LYS A 422 -16.08 -25.37 11.00
N SER A 423 -17.21 -25.12 10.36
CA SER A 423 -17.68 -25.89 9.20
C SER A 423 -16.74 -25.77 7.99
N ASP A 424 -15.99 -24.69 7.89
CA ASP A 424 -15.09 -24.37 6.77
C ASP A 424 -13.62 -24.50 7.15
N PHE A 425 -13.34 -25.13 8.31
CA PHE A 425 -11.96 -25.35 8.74
C PHE A 425 -11.21 -26.27 7.80
N HIS A 426 -10.07 -25.82 7.34
CA HIS A 426 -9.14 -26.62 6.54
C HIS A 426 -7.73 -26.43 7.07
N TRP A 427 -7.06 -27.53 7.44
CA TRP A 427 -5.77 -27.50 8.15
C TRP A 427 -4.69 -26.67 7.46
N TRP A 428 -4.64 -26.68 6.11
CA TRP A 428 -3.65 -25.93 5.36
C TRP A 428 -4.03 -24.45 5.25
N THR A 429 -5.23 -24.14 4.72
CA THR A 429 -5.60 -22.77 4.36
C THR A 429 -5.98 -21.90 5.55
N THR A 430 -6.48 -22.50 6.63
CA THR A 430 -7.00 -21.75 7.78
C THR A 430 -6.16 -21.89 9.06
N LEU A 431 -5.13 -22.77 9.05
CA LEU A 431 -4.24 -22.93 10.21
C LEU A 431 -2.76 -22.79 9.81
N VAL A 432 -2.23 -23.70 8.96
CA VAL A 432 -0.77 -23.76 8.71
C VAL A 432 -0.30 -22.57 7.88
N ALA A 433 -0.96 -22.22 6.78
CA ALA A 433 -0.58 -21.07 5.98
C ALA A 433 -0.66 -19.75 6.74
N PRO A 434 -1.74 -19.43 7.51
CA PRO A 434 -1.75 -18.28 8.39
C PRO A 434 -0.67 -18.30 9.49
N LEU A 435 -0.33 -19.46 10.04
CA LEU A 435 0.75 -19.56 11.03
C LEU A 435 2.12 -19.22 10.44
N ILE A 436 2.41 -19.72 9.23
CA ILE A 436 3.63 -19.36 8.49
C ILE A 436 3.60 -17.86 8.15
N GLY A 437 2.46 -17.33 7.69
CA GLY A 437 2.25 -15.91 7.43
C GLY A 437 2.51 -15.06 8.66
N PHE A 438 1.98 -15.45 9.83
CA PHE A 438 2.27 -14.78 11.11
C PHE A 438 3.77 -14.76 11.41
N ALA A 439 4.44 -15.90 11.31
CA ALA A 439 5.87 -16.01 11.59
C ALA A 439 6.70 -15.11 10.65
N ALA A 440 6.36 -15.11 9.35
CA ALA A 440 7.05 -14.28 8.36
C ALA A 440 6.88 -12.78 8.65
N MET A 441 5.64 -12.33 8.95
CA MET A 441 5.37 -10.92 9.26
C MET A 441 6.01 -10.50 10.60
N ALA A 442 6.01 -11.37 11.61
CA ALA A 442 6.66 -11.11 12.88
C ALA A 442 8.18 -10.97 12.72
N VAL A 443 8.80 -11.86 11.96
CA VAL A 443 10.25 -11.77 11.64
C VAL A 443 10.54 -10.49 10.87
N ALA A 444 9.72 -10.13 9.86
CA ALA A 444 9.89 -8.89 9.11
C ALA A 444 9.78 -7.64 10.03
N CYS A 445 8.85 -7.62 10.99
CA CYS A 445 8.76 -6.55 12.00
C CYS A 445 10.04 -6.45 12.86
N VAL A 446 10.54 -7.59 13.33
CA VAL A 446 11.77 -7.62 14.15
C VAL A 446 12.97 -7.12 13.34
N LEU A 447 13.12 -7.57 12.10
CA LEU A 447 14.20 -7.14 11.21
C LEU A 447 14.13 -5.63 10.90
N LEU A 448 12.93 -5.09 10.66
CA LEU A 448 12.74 -3.66 10.46
C LEU A 448 13.14 -2.86 11.69
N VAL A 449 12.66 -3.24 12.87
CA VAL A 449 12.98 -2.54 14.11
C VAL A 449 14.48 -2.61 14.44
N ALA A 450 15.11 -3.76 14.20
CA ALA A 450 16.54 -3.96 14.42
C ALA A 450 17.42 -3.10 13.50
N ASN A 451 17.02 -2.95 12.23
CA ASN A 451 17.81 -2.24 11.21
C ASN A 451 17.28 -0.82 10.90
N ARG A 452 16.37 -0.28 11.71
CA ARG A 452 15.72 1.02 11.42
C ARG A 452 16.69 2.19 11.31
N GLY A 453 17.77 2.15 12.09
CA GLY A 453 18.84 3.16 12.06
C GLY A 453 19.54 3.20 10.71
N ASP A 454 19.99 2.03 10.24
CA ASP A 454 20.68 1.89 8.95
C ASP A 454 19.74 2.22 7.78
N LEU A 455 18.50 1.74 7.84
CA LEU A 455 17.47 2.00 6.82
C LEU A 455 17.12 3.49 6.68
N SER A 456 17.19 4.24 7.77
CA SER A 456 16.88 5.69 7.75
C SER A 456 18.10 6.54 7.39
N GLY A 457 19.32 6.00 7.51
CA GLY A 457 20.57 6.77 7.47
C GLY A 457 20.70 7.77 8.61
N ALA A 458 19.89 7.66 9.68
CA ALA A 458 19.79 8.62 10.77
C ALA A 458 19.43 7.92 12.09
N ALA A 459 20.31 7.03 12.54
CA ALA A 459 20.07 6.20 13.73
C ALA A 459 19.73 7.01 14.99
N ASP A 460 20.34 8.18 15.16
CA ASP A 460 20.16 9.06 16.33
C ASP A 460 18.94 10.01 16.19
N ALA A 461 18.20 9.93 15.08
CA ALA A 461 17.02 10.78 14.91
C ALA A 461 15.88 10.33 15.84
N VAL A 462 15.37 11.25 16.66
CA VAL A 462 14.27 10.98 17.60
C VAL A 462 13.06 10.31 16.91
N TYR A 463 12.75 10.73 15.70
CA TYR A 463 11.67 10.11 14.90
C TYR A 463 11.89 8.60 14.71
N ILE A 464 13.13 8.19 14.42
CA ILE A 464 13.50 6.79 14.17
C ILE A 464 13.49 5.98 15.46
N GLU A 465 13.96 6.56 16.56
CA GLU A 465 13.96 5.90 17.86
C GLU A 465 12.55 5.62 18.39
N ILE A 466 11.63 6.60 18.26
CA ILE A 466 10.27 6.49 18.77
C ILE A 466 9.32 5.71 17.85
N LEU A 467 9.71 5.42 16.61
CA LEU A 467 8.87 4.84 15.56
C LEU A 467 8.12 3.56 16.02
N PRO A 468 8.75 2.55 16.66
CA PRO A 468 8.04 1.37 17.14
C PRO A 468 6.99 1.69 18.22
N TRP A 469 7.30 2.67 19.06
CA TRP A 469 6.43 3.15 20.13
C TRP A 469 5.21 3.89 19.57
N VAL A 470 5.38 4.67 18.50
CA VAL A 470 4.27 5.33 17.81
C VAL A 470 3.28 4.29 17.29
N VAL A 471 3.77 3.23 16.63
CA VAL A 471 2.92 2.13 16.14
C VAL A 471 2.15 1.49 17.30
N LEU A 472 2.83 1.18 18.40
CA LEU A 472 2.19 0.58 19.59
C LEU A 472 1.16 1.53 20.21
N VAL A 473 1.50 2.80 20.40
CA VAL A 473 0.62 3.81 21.01
C VAL A 473 -0.65 4.02 20.17
N VAL A 474 -0.52 4.15 18.85
CA VAL A 474 -1.68 4.29 17.95
C VAL A 474 -2.61 3.07 18.07
N PHE A 475 -2.04 1.87 18.08
CA PHE A 475 -2.82 0.64 18.28
C PHE A 475 -3.54 0.64 19.63
N LEU A 476 -2.85 0.97 20.73
CA LEU A 476 -3.39 1.02 22.08
C LEU A 476 -4.47 2.11 22.24
N ILE A 477 -4.31 3.26 21.58
CA ILE A 477 -5.36 4.30 21.54
C ILE A 477 -6.64 3.74 20.93
N GLY A 478 -6.54 3.04 19.79
CA GLY A 478 -7.70 2.41 19.18
C GLY A 478 -8.36 1.37 20.10
N MET A 479 -7.56 0.56 20.80
CA MET A 479 -8.08 -0.39 21.81
C MET A 479 -8.76 0.33 22.98
N ALA A 480 -8.17 1.40 23.50
CA ALA A 480 -8.73 2.20 24.59
C ALA A 480 -10.07 2.85 24.20
N VAL A 481 -10.16 3.39 22.98
CA VAL A 481 -11.41 3.93 22.42
C VAL A 481 -12.48 2.84 22.34
N ALA A 482 -12.14 1.64 21.86
CA ALA A 482 -13.09 0.52 21.80
C ALA A 482 -13.55 0.09 23.21
N ALA A 483 -12.63 0.02 24.17
CA ALA A 483 -12.95 -0.32 25.56
C ALA A 483 -13.85 0.75 26.20
N TYR A 484 -13.59 2.03 25.94
CA TYR A 484 -14.44 3.14 26.37
C TYR A 484 -15.85 3.05 25.76
N LEU A 485 -15.96 2.82 24.45
CA LEU A 485 -17.25 2.68 23.77
C LEU A 485 -18.04 1.48 24.29
N ARG A 486 -17.38 0.42 24.72
CA ARG A 486 -18.04 -0.75 25.30
C ARG A 486 -18.87 -0.40 26.54
N SER A 487 -18.41 0.55 27.36
CA SER A 487 -19.09 0.98 28.58
C SER A 487 -20.00 2.20 28.36
N SER A 488 -19.58 3.18 27.52
CA SER A 488 -20.27 4.45 27.38
C SER A 488 -21.30 4.49 26.25
N ALA A 489 -21.11 3.67 25.20
CA ALA A 489 -21.97 3.64 24.01
C ALA A 489 -22.05 2.22 23.41
N PRO A 490 -22.75 1.26 24.10
CA PRO A 490 -22.80 -0.15 23.66
C PRO A 490 -23.27 -0.35 22.22
N ASP A 491 -24.21 0.48 21.76
CA ASP A 491 -24.72 0.41 20.38
C ASP A 491 -23.67 0.77 19.33
N ARG A 492 -22.78 1.74 19.62
CA ARG A 492 -21.65 2.07 18.76
C ARG A 492 -20.59 0.97 18.81
N TYR A 493 -20.30 0.47 20.01
CA TYR A 493 -19.41 -0.67 20.17
C TYR A 493 -19.89 -1.89 19.40
N ALA A 494 -21.21 -2.15 19.38
CA ALA A 494 -21.80 -3.27 18.66
C ALA A 494 -21.59 -3.18 17.15
N ARG A 495 -21.46 -1.98 16.58
CA ARG A 495 -21.25 -1.75 15.14
C ARG A 495 -19.80 -1.93 14.68
N ILE A 496 -18.82 -1.92 15.61
CA ILE A 496 -17.39 -2.07 15.29
C ILE A 496 -17.14 -3.36 14.50
N GLY A 497 -16.62 -3.24 13.28
CA GLY A 497 -16.28 -4.35 12.40
C GLY A 497 -17.47 -5.18 11.92
N GLN A 498 -18.69 -4.65 11.99
CA GLN A 498 -19.91 -5.35 11.57
C GLN A 498 -20.46 -4.86 10.23
N PHE A 499 -19.81 -3.90 9.59
CA PHE A 499 -20.32 -3.37 8.36
C PHE A 499 -20.20 -4.43 7.24
N GLU A 500 -21.25 -5.22 7.10
CA GLU A 500 -21.47 -6.14 5.98
C GLU A 500 -22.22 -5.39 4.87
N MET A 501 -21.92 -5.71 3.64
CA MET A 501 -22.75 -5.29 2.54
C MET A 501 -24.12 -5.92 2.71
N THR A 502 -25.16 -5.11 2.85
CA THR A 502 -26.53 -5.59 2.62
C THR A 502 -26.57 -5.99 1.15
N GLU A 503 -26.76 -7.27 0.85
CA GLU A 503 -27.02 -7.69 -0.52
C GLU A 503 -28.10 -6.78 -1.10
N PRO A 504 -27.94 -6.25 -2.33
CA PRO A 504 -29.01 -5.55 -3.00
C PRO A 504 -30.22 -6.46 -2.97
N ALA A 505 -31.33 -6.00 -2.38
CA ALA A 505 -32.55 -6.78 -2.31
C ALA A 505 -32.84 -7.26 -3.74
N ASP A 506 -32.91 -8.57 -3.93
CA ASP A 506 -33.21 -9.21 -5.20
C ASP A 506 -34.48 -8.53 -5.77
N PRO A 507 -34.42 -7.88 -6.96
CA PRO A 507 -35.58 -7.23 -7.54
C PRO A 507 -36.80 -8.14 -7.64
N GLY A 508 -36.59 -9.48 -7.64
CA GLY A 508 -37.65 -10.49 -7.61
C GLY A 508 -38.44 -10.59 -6.31
N GLN A 509 -37.87 -10.20 -5.15
CA GLN A 509 -38.57 -10.30 -3.85
C GLN A 509 -39.44 -9.08 -3.53
N GLN A 510 -39.32 -7.98 -4.24
CA GLN A 510 -40.20 -6.83 -4.06
C GLN A 510 -41.57 -7.01 -4.74
N THR A 511 -41.70 -7.90 -5.73
CA THR A 511 -42.97 -8.19 -6.41
C THR A 511 -43.89 -9.13 -5.65
N GLU A 512 -43.37 -9.97 -4.74
CA GLU A 512 -44.23 -10.89 -3.96
C GLU A 512 -44.91 -10.23 -2.75
N LYS A 513 -44.33 -9.15 -2.19
CA LYS A 513 -44.96 -8.45 -1.04
C LYS A 513 -46.07 -7.49 -1.41
N THR A 514 -46.20 -7.11 -2.67
CA THR A 514 -47.28 -6.22 -3.16
C THR A 514 -48.48 -6.98 -3.67
N THR A 515 -48.37 -8.28 -4.01
CA THR A 515 -49.49 -9.10 -4.48
C THR A 515 -50.25 -9.85 -3.38
N GLY A 516 -49.68 -9.93 -2.15
CA GLY A 516 -50.32 -10.58 -1.01
C GLY A 516 -51.22 -9.69 -0.14
N ALA A 517 -51.38 -8.40 -0.46
CA ALA A 517 -52.21 -7.45 0.32
C ALA A 517 -53.54 -7.09 -0.37
N GLN A 518 -53.89 -7.79 -1.44
CA GLN A 518 -55.20 -7.65 -2.12
C GLN A 518 -55.85 -9.00 -2.43
N ALA A 519 -55.92 -9.88 -1.45
CA ALA A 519 -56.81 -11.05 -1.52
C ALA A 519 -57.57 -11.22 -0.19
#